data_6e11b4f3b2347710fd4e9b9235b65a68
#
_entry.id   6e11b4f3b2347710fd4e9b9235b65a68
#
_cell.length_a   1.000
_cell.length_b   1.000
_cell.length_c   1.000
_cell.angle_alpha   90.00
_cell.angle_beta   90.00
_cell.angle_gamma   90.00
#
_symmetry.space_group_name_H-M   'P 1'
#
loop_
_entity.id
_entity.type
_entity.pdbx_description
1 polymer ?
#
loop_
_entity_poly.entity_id
_entity_poly.type
_entity_poly.pdbx_seq_one_letter_code
_entity_poly.pdbx_strand_id
1 'polypeptide(L)'
;MRAIDHVGLTVADLDRAVEFWCGRLGLRLLGRVTETGPDIAALLGEDAVELEIADLDAGDGRIIELIRYIRPAGRPVRARSGDPGSSHIALRVDDLDAAVERIQDSQARQISRHPVVLHDPGGAWDGVACCYIADPDGNIVELVQRPRAEPQQLPSLR
;
A
#
# COMPACT_ATOMS: atom_id res chain seq x y z
N MET A 1 -11.11 -20.64 1.97
CA MET A 1 -10.16 -19.51 1.95
C MET A 1 -9.58 -19.35 3.34
N ARG A 2 -8.28 -19.17 3.50
CA ARG A 2 -7.63 -19.16 4.83
C ARG A 2 -6.94 -17.86 5.16
N ALA A 3 -6.27 -17.23 4.19
CA ALA A 3 -5.54 -15.97 4.37
C ALA A 3 -5.39 -15.27 3.00
N ILE A 4 -5.02 -14.00 3.03
CA ILE A 4 -4.45 -13.30 1.89
C ILE A 4 -2.98 -13.74 1.82
N ASP A 5 -2.53 -14.22 0.67
CA ASP A 5 -1.15 -14.59 0.44
C ASP A 5 -0.31 -13.32 0.24
N HIS A 6 -0.59 -12.57 -0.82
CA HIS A 6 0.02 -11.28 -1.12
C HIS A 6 -1.00 -10.33 -1.76
N VAL A 7 -0.61 -9.08 -1.93
CA VAL A 7 -1.34 -8.08 -2.71
C VAL A 7 -0.43 -7.57 -3.80
N GLY A 8 -0.78 -7.83 -5.07
CA GLY A 8 -0.04 -7.36 -6.23
C GLY A 8 -0.46 -5.96 -6.66
N LEU A 9 0.52 -5.08 -6.90
CA LEU A 9 0.34 -3.74 -7.43
C LEU A 9 1.16 -3.58 -8.71
N THR A 10 0.48 -3.25 -9.81
CA THR A 10 1.18 -2.96 -11.06
C THR A 10 1.76 -1.55 -11.04
N VAL A 11 3.04 -1.44 -11.42
CA VAL A 11 3.80 -0.20 -11.46
C VAL A 11 4.49 -0.02 -12.81
N ALA A 12 4.71 1.22 -13.23
CA ALA A 12 5.36 1.51 -14.51
C ALA A 12 6.89 1.47 -14.42
N ASP A 13 7.44 1.74 -13.23
CA ASP A 13 8.88 1.78 -12.96
C ASP A 13 9.13 1.15 -11.58
N LEU A 14 9.82 -0.01 -11.58
CA LEU A 14 10.01 -0.78 -10.35
C LEU A 14 10.97 -0.09 -9.37
N ASP A 15 12.03 0.58 -9.86
CA ASP A 15 12.98 1.26 -8.99
C ASP A 15 12.34 2.46 -8.28
N ARG A 16 11.58 3.25 -9.01
CA ARG A 16 10.81 4.36 -8.46
C ARG A 16 9.77 3.88 -7.44
N ALA A 17 9.08 2.79 -7.75
CA ALA A 17 8.09 2.22 -6.84
C ALA A 17 8.76 1.71 -5.55
N VAL A 18 9.87 0.97 -5.65
CA VAL A 18 10.62 0.50 -4.48
C VAL A 18 11.15 1.68 -3.65
N GLU A 19 11.68 2.73 -4.29
CA GLU A 19 12.11 3.95 -3.56
C GLU A 19 10.95 4.57 -2.78
N PHE A 20 9.77 4.66 -3.39
CA PHE A 20 8.59 5.20 -2.71
C PHE A 20 8.12 4.30 -1.56
N TRP A 21 7.88 3.01 -1.83
CA TRP A 21 7.30 2.09 -0.85
C TRP A 21 8.26 1.78 0.31
N CYS A 22 9.56 1.66 0.03
CA CYS A 22 10.57 1.42 1.06
C CYS A 22 11.08 2.72 1.69
N GLY A 23 11.45 3.69 0.86
CA GLY A 23 12.09 4.92 1.33
C GLY A 23 11.11 5.90 1.99
N ARG A 24 9.87 6.03 1.48
CA ARG A 24 8.87 6.97 2.00
C ARG A 24 7.88 6.32 2.96
N LEU A 25 7.36 5.13 2.63
CA LEU A 25 6.38 4.44 3.47
C LEU A 25 7.02 3.50 4.49
N GLY A 26 8.32 3.18 4.35
CA GLY A 26 9.09 2.42 5.33
C GLY A 26 8.91 0.90 5.26
N LEU A 27 8.40 0.35 4.15
CA LEU A 27 8.34 -1.08 3.95
C LEU A 27 9.74 -1.65 3.70
N ARG A 28 9.93 -2.94 3.98
CA ARG A 28 11.22 -3.62 3.80
C ARG A 28 11.23 -4.44 2.52
N LEU A 29 12.18 -4.17 1.62
CA LEU A 29 12.41 -4.99 0.43
C LEU A 29 12.89 -6.39 0.86
N LEU A 30 12.20 -7.44 0.42
CA LEU A 30 12.55 -8.84 0.64
C LEU A 30 13.43 -9.38 -0.49
N GLY A 31 13.09 -9.04 -1.73
CA GLY A 31 13.82 -9.50 -2.90
C GLY A 31 13.26 -8.94 -4.20
N ARG A 32 13.97 -9.21 -5.29
CA ARG A 32 13.55 -8.91 -6.66
C ARG A 32 13.78 -10.12 -7.54
N VAL A 33 12.89 -10.30 -8.52
CA VAL A 33 12.98 -11.37 -9.52
C VAL A 33 12.51 -10.88 -10.87
N THR A 34 13.02 -11.50 -11.93
CA THR A 34 12.48 -11.37 -13.29
C THR A 34 11.79 -12.67 -13.66
N GLU A 35 10.53 -12.59 -14.06
CA GLU A 35 9.73 -13.74 -14.43
C GLU A 35 9.41 -13.72 -15.93
N THR A 36 9.60 -14.87 -16.55
CA THR A 36 9.32 -15.11 -17.98
C THR A 36 8.88 -16.55 -18.18
N GLY A 37 8.37 -16.84 -19.34
CA GLY A 37 8.11 -18.21 -19.78
C GLY A 37 6.63 -18.57 -19.93
N PRO A 38 6.36 -19.78 -20.43
CA PRO A 38 5.01 -20.17 -20.83
C PRO A 38 4.03 -20.30 -19.65
N ASP A 39 4.50 -20.70 -18.47
CA ASP A 39 3.62 -20.88 -17.31
C ASP A 39 3.11 -19.54 -16.78
N ILE A 40 4.00 -18.53 -16.70
CA ILE A 40 3.63 -17.17 -16.31
C ILE A 40 2.73 -16.52 -17.36
N ALA A 41 3.04 -16.71 -18.66
CA ALA A 41 2.20 -16.23 -19.75
C ALA A 41 0.78 -16.83 -19.67
N ALA A 42 0.68 -18.14 -19.49
CA ALA A 42 -0.60 -18.83 -19.34
C ALA A 42 -1.37 -18.37 -18.09
N LEU A 43 -0.68 -18.15 -16.96
CA LEU A 43 -1.29 -17.63 -15.72
C LEU A 43 -1.95 -16.27 -15.95
N LEU A 44 -1.31 -15.41 -16.74
CA LEU A 44 -1.76 -14.04 -17.02
C LEU A 44 -2.67 -13.92 -18.26
N GLY A 45 -2.88 -15.03 -18.98
CA GLY A 45 -3.69 -15.05 -20.21
C GLY A 45 -3.04 -14.35 -21.39
N GLU A 46 -1.72 -14.33 -21.43
CA GLU A 46 -0.91 -13.68 -22.47
C GLU A 46 -0.15 -14.74 -23.31
N ASP A 47 0.24 -14.38 -24.52
CA ASP A 47 1.05 -15.27 -25.38
C ASP A 47 2.53 -15.33 -24.90
N ALA A 48 3.04 -14.22 -24.40
CA ALA A 48 4.37 -14.10 -23.83
C ALA A 48 4.45 -12.93 -22.84
N VAL A 49 5.18 -13.14 -21.75
CA VAL A 49 5.38 -12.09 -20.72
C VAL A 49 6.84 -11.97 -20.31
N GLU A 50 7.16 -10.78 -19.84
CA GLU A 50 8.38 -10.48 -19.10
C GLU A 50 8.02 -9.49 -18.01
N LEU A 51 8.25 -9.88 -16.75
CA LEU A 51 7.92 -9.13 -15.55
C LEU A 51 9.18 -8.87 -14.73
N GLU A 52 9.25 -7.71 -14.11
CA GLU A 52 10.09 -7.46 -12.95
C GLU A 52 9.21 -7.34 -11.72
N ILE A 53 9.59 -8.03 -10.65
CA ILE A 53 8.82 -8.13 -9.42
C ILE A 53 9.70 -7.73 -8.24
N ALA A 54 9.13 -7.02 -7.29
CA ALA A 54 9.75 -6.75 -6.00
C ALA A 54 8.78 -7.07 -4.87
N ASP A 55 9.17 -7.97 -3.97
CA ASP A 55 8.41 -8.33 -2.79
C ASP A 55 8.78 -7.43 -1.63
N LEU A 56 7.78 -6.85 -0.98
CA LEU A 56 7.92 -5.98 0.18
C LEU A 56 7.20 -6.57 1.38
N ASP A 57 7.87 -6.58 2.53
CA ASP A 57 7.25 -6.90 3.82
C ASP A 57 6.54 -5.66 4.38
N ALA A 58 5.26 -5.78 4.63
CA ALA A 58 4.45 -4.71 5.24
C ALA A 58 4.62 -4.61 6.77
N GLY A 59 5.50 -5.43 7.37
CA GLY A 59 5.83 -5.41 8.81
C GLY A 59 5.04 -6.38 9.67
N ASP A 60 4.10 -7.14 9.09
CA ASP A 60 3.29 -8.14 9.79
C ASP A 60 3.32 -9.52 9.11
N GLY A 61 4.32 -9.74 8.23
CA GLY A 61 4.47 -10.96 7.43
C GLY A 61 3.59 -11.02 6.19
N ARG A 62 2.83 -9.97 5.89
CA ARG A 62 2.11 -9.84 4.61
C ARG A 62 2.99 -9.24 3.56
N ILE A 63 2.83 -9.71 2.33
CA ILE A 63 3.62 -9.29 1.18
C ILE A 63 2.82 -8.30 0.34
N ILE A 64 3.46 -7.20 -0.04
CA ILE A 64 3.05 -6.34 -1.13
C ILE A 64 4.02 -6.61 -2.28
N GLU A 65 3.48 -7.10 -3.38
CA GLU A 65 4.24 -7.43 -4.58
C GLU A 65 4.10 -6.29 -5.58
N LEU A 66 5.21 -5.61 -5.90
CA LEU A 66 5.26 -4.59 -6.94
C LEU A 66 5.63 -5.26 -8.26
N ILE A 67 4.78 -5.12 -9.29
CA ILE A 67 4.91 -5.83 -10.55
C ILE A 67 5.05 -4.82 -11.69
N ARG A 68 6.18 -4.86 -12.39
CA ARG A 68 6.36 -4.12 -13.64
C ARG A 68 6.26 -5.06 -14.82
N TYR A 69 5.31 -4.79 -15.72
CA TYR A 69 5.21 -5.47 -16.99
C TYR A 69 6.16 -4.84 -18.01
N ILE A 70 7.22 -5.57 -18.42
CA ILE A 70 8.12 -5.18 -19.49
C ILE A 70 7.47 -5.50 -20.83
N ARG A 71 6.88 -6.71 -20.94
CA ARG A 71 6.10 -7.18 -22.09
C ARG A 71 4.94 -8.08 -21.66
N PRO A 72 3.71 -7.80 -22.17
CA PRO A 72 3.32 -6.56 -22.87
C PRO A 72 3.35 -5.38 -21.88
N ALA A 73 3.77 -4.20 -22.36
CA ALA A 73 3.76 -3.01 -21.51
C ALA A 73 2.31 -2.58 -21.21
N GLY A 74 2.03 -2.33 -19.93
CA GLY A 74 0.74 -1.86 -19.47
C GLY A 74 0.47 -0.40 -19.83
N ARG A 75 -0.79 0.04 -19.67
CA ARG A 75 -1.19 1.44 -19.79
C ARG A 75 -1.57 1.98 -18.41
N PRO A 76 -1.21 3.21 -18.08
CA PRO A 76 -1.61 3.81 -16.81
C PRO A 76 -3.13 3.84 -16.66
N VAL A 77 -3.63 3.39 -15.52
CA VAL A 77 -5.04 3.49 -15.12
C VAL A 77 -5.14 4.52 -14.01
N ARG A 78 -6.05 5.48 -14.16
CA ARG A 78 -6.34 6.49 -13.12
C ARG A 78 -7.73 6.24 -12.57
N ALA A 79 -7.83 5.34 -11.61
CA ALA A 79 -9.07 5.10 -10.88
C ALA A 79 -9.25 6.15 -9.77
N ARG A 80 -10.50 6.53 -9.51
CA ARG A 80 -10.90 7.25 -8.30
C ARG A 80 -11.27 6.21 -7.24
N SER A 81 -11.10 6.53 -5.97
CA SER A 81 -11.47 5.63 -4.87
C SER A 81 -12.94 5.17 -4.89
N GLY A 82 -13.83 5.93 -5.53
CA GLY A 82 -15.25 5.61 -5.68
C GLY A 82 -15.61 4.84 -6.95
N ASP A 83 -14.64 4.53 -7.82
CA ASP A 83 -14.92 3.81 -9.06
C ASP A 83 -14.99 2.29 -8.79
N PRO A 84 -16.06 1.59 -9.21
CA PRO A 84 -16.13 0.13 -9.07
C PRO A 84 -14.92 -0.54 -9.74
N GLY A 85 -14.26 -1.45 -9.02
CA GLY A 85 -13.05 -2.11 -9.48
C GLY A 85 -11.75 -1.45 -8.97
N SER A 86 -11.82 -0.21 -8.43
CA SER A 86 -10.69 0.35 -7.70
C SER A 86 -10.54 -0.35 -6.34
N SER A 87 -9.31 -0.41 -5.86
CA SER A 87 -8.99 -0.94 -4.53
C SER A 87 -8.02 0.01 -3.83
N HIS A 88 -7.88 -0.16 -2.52
CA HIS A 88 -6.83 0.50 -1.76
C HIS A 88 -6.21 -0.48 -0.77
N ILE A 89 -4.99 -0.19 -0.36
CA ILE A 89 -4.30 -0.87 0.73
C ILE A 89 -4.24 0.08 1.90
N ALA A 90 -4.70 -0.36 3.08
CA ALA A 90 -4.58 0.41 4.31
C ALA A 90 -3.30 0.03 5.05
N LEU A 91 -2.39 0.98 5.25
CA LEU A 91 -1.16 0.83 6.01
C LEU A 91 -1.30 1.54 7.36
N ARG A 92 -0.99 0.79 8.44
CA ARG A 92 -0.94 1.38 9.77
C ARG A 92 0.36 2.17 9.95
N VAL A 93 0.24 3.40 10.45
CA VAL A 93 1.36 4.28 10.79
C VAL A 93 1.27 4.71 12.25
N ASP A 94 2.42 4.97 12.87
CA ASP A 94 2.49 5.44 14.25
C ASP A 94 2.21 6.94 14.38
N ASP A 95 2.56 7.70 13.34
CA ASP A 95 2.38 9.15 13.24
C ASP A 95 1.96 9.51 11.81
N LEU A 96 0.70 9.88 11.65
CA LEU A 96 0.09 10.18 10.34
C LEU A 96 0.65 11.45 9.73
N ASP A 97 0.86 12.49 10.52
CA ASP A 97 1.38 13.77 10.02
C ASP A 97 2.81 13.60 9.52
N ALA A 98 3.67 12.91 10.27
CA ALA A 98 5.03 12.59 9.84
C ALA A 98 5.05 11.67 8.60
N ALA A 99 4.10 10.74 8.45
CA ALA A 99 3.99 9.90 7.27
C ALA A 99 3.57 10.71 6.03
N VAL A 100 2.62 11.63 6.18
CA VAL A 100 2.17 12.53 5.11
C VAL A 100 3.29 13.50 4.72
N GLU A 101 4.07 14.02 5.66
CA GLU A 101 5.20 14.91 5.38
C GLU A 101 6.27 14.19 4.52
N ARG A 102 6.61 12.94 4.84
CA ARG A 102 7.60 12.16 4.08
C ARG A 102 7.27 11.96 2.60
N ILE A 103 5.99 12.02 2.23
CA ILE A 103 5.58 11.84 0.84
C ILE A 103 5.47 13.14 0.02
N GLN A 104 5.54 14.32 0.65
CA GLN A 104 5.30 15.60 -0.02
C GLN A 104 6.27 15.89 -1.18
N ASP A 105 7.55 15.53 -1.02
CA ASP A 105 8.58 15.72 -2.05
C ASP A 105 8.71 14.52 -3.01
N SER A 106 7.76 13.58 -2.95
CA SER A 106 7.70 12.44 -3.86
C SER A 106 6.72 12.72 -5.01
N GLN A 107 6.70 11.83 -6.02
CA GLN A 107 5.71 11.90 -7.09
C GLN A 107 4.32 11.36 -6.66
N ALA A 108 4.17 10.99 -5.39
CA ALA A 108 2.89 10.60 -4.81
C ALA A 108 1.95 11.80 -4.69
N ARG A 109 0.67 11.53 -4.70
CA ARG A 109 -0.36 12.58 -4.61
C ARG A 109 -1.28 12.33 -3.43
N GLN A 110 -1.41 13.31 -2.57
CA GLN A 110 -2.45 13.27 -1.54
C GLN A 110 -3.83 13.36 -2.19
N ILE A 111 -4.72 12.40 -1.88
CA ILE A 111 -6.12 12.36 -2.35
C ILE A 111 -7.02 13.09 -1.35
N SER A 112 -6.87 12.80 -0.06
CA SER A 112 -7.57 13.53 1.00
C SER A 112 -7.14 15.00 1.01
N ARG A 113 -8.07 15.92 1.25
CA ARG A 113 -7.75 17.35 1.36
C ARG A 113 -6.76 17.64 2.50
N HIS A 114 -6.88 16.89 3.58
CA HIS A 114 -6.02 16.88 4.77
C HIS A 114 -6.22 15.54 5.50
N PRO A 115 -5.33 15.15 6.44
CA PRO A 115 -5.61 14.07 7.37
C PRO A 115 -6.92 14.32 8.13
N VAL A 116 -7.72 13.27 8.33
CA VAL A 116 -9.05 13.37 8.97
C VAL A 116 -9.07 12.46 10.19
N VAL A 117 -9.50 12.97 11.33
CA VAL A 117 -9.85 12.16 12.49
C VAL A 117 -11.32 11.79 12.38
N LEU A 118 -11.63 10.51 12.36
CA LEU A 118 -12.99 10.02 12.26
C LEU A 118 -13.69 10.14 13.60
N HIS A 119 -14.94 10.58 13.57
CA HIS A 119 -15.82 10.65 14.73
C HIS A 119 -16.90 9.58 14.59
N ASP A 120 -16.75 8.49 15.34
CA ASP A 120 -17.61 7.30 15.33
C ASP A 120 -17.84 6.81 16.78
N PRO A 121 -18.60 7.58 17.59
CA PRO A 121 -18.71 7.35 19.03
C PRO A 121 -19.12 5.93 19.38
N GLY A 122 -18.22 5.20 20.05
CA GLY A 122 -18.40 3.78 20.41
C GLY A 122 -18.21 2.79 19.27
N GLY A 123 -17.89 3.24 18.07
CA GLY A 123 -17.55 2.41 16.92
C GLY A 123 -16.05 2.09 16.82
N ALA A 124 -15.69 1.20 15.90
CA ALA A 124 -14.32 0.74 15.72
C ALA A 124 -13.39 1.80 15.09
N TRP A 125 -13.95 2.88 14.58
CA TRP A 125 -13.23 3.95 13.87
C TRP A 125 -13.17 5.26 14.66
N ASP A 126 -13.71 5.29 15.89
CA ASP A 126 -13.68 6.49 16.70
C ASP A 126 -12.26 6.89 17.08
N GLY A 127 -11.89 8.15 16.78
CA GLY A 127 -10.57 8.69 17.01
C GLY A 127 -9.49 8.18 16.04
N VAL A 128 -9.82 7.37 15.05
CA VAL A 128 -8.86 6.91 14.03
C VAL A 128 -8.57 8.06 13.07
N ALA A 129 -7.29 8.38 12.89
CA ALA A 129 -6.85 9.35 11.88
C ALA A 129 -6.48 8.66 10.58
N CYS A 130 -6.97 9.17 9.46
CA CYS A 130 -6.76 8.59 8.13
C CYS A 130 -6.38 9.65 7.09
N CYS A 131 -5.61 9.22 6.09
CA CYS A 131 -5.31 10.01 4.91
C CYS A 131 -5.18 9.10 3.69
N TYR A 132 -5.92 9.40 2.61
CA TYR A 132 -5.77 8.73 1.33
C TYR A 132 -4.72 9.42 0.48
N ILE A 133 -3.83 8.62 -0.07
CA ILE A 133 -2.79 9.04 -1.02
C ILE A 133 -2.82 8.14 -2.26
N ALA A 134 -2.23 8.59 -3.35
CA ALA A 134 -1.90 7.74 -4.49
C ALA A 134 -0.37 7.66 -4.60
N ASP A 135 0.15 6.47 -4.82
CA ASP A 135 1.57 6.28 -5.13
C ASP A 135 1.92 6.93 -6.49
N PRO A 136 3.19 6.93 -6.92
CA PRO A 136 3.59 7.54 -8.20
C PRO A 136 2.89 6.98 -9.44
N ASP A 137 2.35 5.75 -9.37
CA ASP A 137 1.62 5.09 -10.45
C ASP A 137 0.10 5.22 -10.34
N GLY A 138 -0.40 5.74 -9.22
CA GLY A 138 -1.82 5.97 -8.98
C GLY A 138 -2.49 4.89 -8.13
N ASN A 139 -1.74 3.91 -7.62
CA ASN A 139 -2.27 2.94 -6.66
C ASN A 139 -2.70 3.65 -5.38
N ILE A 140 -3.91 3.36 -4.90
CA ILE A 140 -4.49 4.06 -3.76
C ILE A 140 -4.03 3.42 -2.46
N VAL A 141 -3.52 4.24 -1.56
CA VAL A 141 -3.07 3.83 -0.23
C VAL A 141 -3.81 4.66 0.82
N GLU A 142 -4.34 4.00 1.84
CA GLU A 142 -4.88 4.64 3.03
C GLU A 142 -3.82 4.56 4.14
N LEU A 143 -3.38 5.69 4.65
CA LEU A 143 -2.56 5.77 5.85
C LEU A 143 -3.48 5.86 7.07
N VAL A 144 -3.31 4.96 8.04
CA VAL A 144 -4.21 4.82 9.19
C VAL A 144 -3.41 4.88 10.49
N GLN A 145 -3.68 5.89 11.30
CA GLN A 145 -3.17 5.98 12.67
C GLN A 145 -4.31 5.67 13.64
N ARG A 146 -4.14 4.61 14.43
CA ARG A 146 -5.08 4.25 15.49
C ARG A 146 -4.76 5.03 16.76
N PRO A 147 -5.77 5.42 17.58
CA PRO A 147 -5.52 5.96 18.90
C PRO A 147 -4.60 5.03 19.70
N ARG A 148 -3.67 5.60 20.43
CA ARG A 148 -2.87 4.80 21.38
C ARG A 148 -3.84 4.24 22.42
N ALA A 149 -3.81 2.92 22.66
CA ALA A 149 -4.54 2.33 23.76
C ALA A 149 -4.06 3.01 25.05
N GLU A 150 -4.98 3.60 25.82
CA GLU A 150 -4.63 4.06 27.16
C GLU A 150 -4.06 2.87 27.95
N PRO A 151 -2.94 3.06 28.66
CA PRO A 151 -2.44 2.01 29.53
C PRO A 151 -3.56 1.67 30.53
N GLN A 152 -4.03 0.41 30.51
CA GLN A 152 -4.97 -0.06 31.50
C GLN A 152 -4.39 0.25 32.87
N GLN A 153 -5.01 1.20 33.57
CA GLN A 153 -4.71 1.41 34.99
C GLN A 153 -5.05 0.09 35.68
N LEU A 154 -4.01 -0.66 36.09
CA LEU A 154 -4.21 -1.79 36.97
C LEU A 154 -4.94 -1.28 38.22
N PRO A 155 -6.06 -1.90 38.62
CA PRO A 155 -6.71 -1.50 39.85
C PRO A 155 -5.69 -1.60 40.98
N SER A 156 -5.50 -0.48 41.72
CA SER A 156 -4.67 -0.48 42.91
C SER A 156 -5.23 -1.52 43.87
N LEU A 157 -4.46 -2.58 44.09
CA LEU A 157 -4.75 -3.53 45.16
C LEU A 157 -4.70 -2.75 46.48
N ARG A 158 -5.86 -2.61 47.10
CA ARG A 158 -5.98 -2.15 48.52
C ARG A 158 -5.83 -3.35 49.43
#